data_7c02d14c562b3961ebe911a658cdae4c
#
_entry.id   7c02d14c562b3961ebe911a658cdae4c
#
_cell.length_a   1.000
_cell.length_b   1.000
_cell.length_c   1.000
_cell.angle_alpha   90.00
_cell.angle_beta   90.00
_cell.angle_gamma   90.00
#
_symmetry.space_group_name_H-M   'P 1'
#
loop_
_entity.id
_entity.type
_entity.pdbx_description
1 polymer ?
#
loop_
_entity_poly.entity_id
_entity_poly.type
_entity_poly.pdbx_seq_one_letter_code
_entity_poly.pdbx_strand_id
1 'polypeptide(L)'
;GAAYKAEDYPSYGVMADKFRWSLEFYPVPTSGHFPTDIANEMIAKFQADDDARIQRAMGDVYGRMSKLITRLSDQLEPDKKVYNSLIEGARELCDNIKSMNLTGDPQLEGIRQELQKAMLGVDAVDIRSDDAYRKDVKTKVDDILGKFNF
;
A
#
# COMPACT_ATOMS: atom_id res chain seq x y z
N GLY A 1 11.46 -33.62 10.98
CA GLY A 1 11.57 -33.66 12.40
C GLY A 1 10.23 -33.85 13.12
N ALA A 2 10.26 -34.11 14.38
CA ALA A 2 9.11 -34.49 15.22
C ALA A 2 8.01 -33.43 15.42
N ALA A 3 8.09 -32.30 14.72
CA ALA A 3 7.13 -31.18 14.87
C ALA A 3 6.10 -31.08 13.70
N TYR A 4 6.20 -31.92 12.68
CA TYR A 4 5.22 -31.91 11.59
C TYR A 4 4.04 -32.81 11.93
N LYS A 5 2.86 -32.21 12.04
CA LYS A 5 1.58 -32.90 12.11
C LYS A 5 0.77 -32.52 10.87
N ALA A 6 0.43 -33.51 10.05
CA ALA A 6 -0.33 -33.27 8.81
C ALA A 6 -1.69 -32.61 9.05
N GLU A 7 -2.28 -32.86 10.21
CA GLU A 7 -3.57 -32.29 10.67
C GLU A 7 -3.52 -30.77 10.95
N ASP A 8 -2.32 -30.22 11.20
CA ASP A 8 -2.14 -28.78 11.45
C ASP A 8 -2.13 -27.97 10.14
N TYR A 9 -2.12 -28.66 8.99
CA TYR A 9 -2.07 -28.02 7.67
C TYR A 9 -3.37 -28.29 6.90
N PRO A 10 -3.94 -27.25 6.25
CA PRO A 10 -5.12 -27.46 5.42
C PRO A 10 -4.81 -28.41 4.26
N SER A 11 -5.78 -29.21 3.87
CA SER A 11 -5.63 -30.11 2.73
C SER A 11 -5.33 -29.33 1.44
N TYR A 12 -4.71 -29.99 0.46
CA TYR A 12 -4.41 -29.39 -0.85
C TYR A 12 -5.65 -28.76 -1.50
N GLY A 13 -6.82 -29.41 -1.41
CA GLY A 13 -8.07 -28.88 -1.95
C GLY A 13 -8.48 -27.55 -1.30
N VAL A 14 -8.38 -27.47 0.03
CA VAL A 14 -8.69 -26.24 0.79
C VAL A 14 -7.69 -25.13 0.46
N MET A 15 -6.41 -25.47 0.25
CA MET A 15 -5.38 -24.52 -0.17
C MET A 15 -5.63 -24.02 -1.58
N ALA A 16 -5.90 -24.92 -2.52
CA ALA A 16 -6.15 -24.59 -3.93
C ALA A 16 -7.36 -23.66 -4.09
N ASP A 17 -8.42 -23.87 -3.27
CA ASP A 17 -9.61 -23.02 -3.29
C ASP A 17 -9.33 -21.59 -2.77
N LYS A 18 -8.36 -21.40 -1.86
CA LYS A 18 -7.95 -20.08 -1.37
C LYS A 18 -7.17 -19.27 -2.42
N PHE A 19 -6.53 -19.94 -3.35
CA PHE A 19 -5.76 -19.31 -4.43
C PHE A 19 -6.50 -19.30 -5.77
N ARG A 20 -7.82 -19.56 -5.73
CA ARG A 20 -8.64 -19.49 -6.94
C ARG A 20 -8.74 -18.04 -7.40
N TRP A 21 -8.41 -17.80 -8.65
CA TRP A 21 -8.64 -16.54 -9.33
C TRP A 21 -9.55 -16.78 -10.53
N SER A 22 -10.40 -15.81 -10.84
CA SER A 22 -11.19 -15.80 -12.05
C SER A 22 -10.86 -14.53 -12.84
N LEU A 23 -10.67 -14.69 -14.15
CA LEU A 23 -10.56 -13.58 -15.07
C LEU A 23 -11.81 -13.58 -15.94
N GLU A 24 -12.64 -12.56 -15.78
CA GLU A 24 -13.87 -12.40 -16.53
C GLU A 24 -13.72 -11.20 -17.46
N PHE A 25 -13.93 -11.43 -18.73
CA PHE A 25 -13.96 -10.36 -19.72
C PHE A 25 -15.43 -10.02 -19.99
N TYR A 26 -15.81 -8.80 -19.65
CA TYR A 26 -17.11 -8.27 -20.01
C TYR A 26 -16.92 -7.36 -21.21
N PRO A 27 -17.69 -7.57 -22.32
CA PRO A 27 -17.69 -6.60 -23.39
C PRO A 27 -18.21 -5.27 -22.84
N VAL A 28 -17.52 -4.18 -23.13
CA VAL A 28 -18.06 -2.85 -22.85
C VAL A 28 -19.36 -2.73 -23.64
N PRO A 29 -20.50 -2.46 -22.98
CA PRO A 29 -21.76 -2.34 -23.69
C PRO A 29 -21.66 -1.22 -24.71
N THR A 30 -21.70 -1.58 -25.98
CA THR A 30 -21.85 -0.60 -27.05
C THR A 30 -23.33 -0.37 -27.27
N SER A 31 -23.74 0.88 -27.36
CA SER A 31 -25.13 1.35 -27.41
C SER A 31 -25.97 0.85 -28.60
N GLY A 32 -25.44 -0.06 -29.42
CA GLY A 32 -26.11 -0.47 -30.68
C GLY A 32 -27.24 -1.50 -30.57
N HIS A 33 -27.48 -2.10 -29.41
CA HIS A 33 -28.42 -3.23 -29.29
C HIS A 33 -29.45 -3.11 -28.16
N PHE A 34 -29.40 -2.04 -27.35
CA PHE A 34 -30.35 -1.80 -26.27
C PHE A 34 -31.09 -0.49 -26.44
N PRO A 35 -32.32 -0.37 -25.95
CA PRO A 35 -32.99 0.92 -25.82
C PRO A 35 -32.04 1.90 -25.09
N THR A 36 -32.02 3.15 -25.54
CA THR A 36 -31.02 4.16 -25.11
C THR A 36 -31.01 4.39 -23.58
N ASP A 37 -32.15 4.29 -22.95
CA ASP A 37 -32.33 4.39 -21.50
C ASP A 37 -31.66 3.25 -20.75
N ILE A 38 -31.84 2.00 -21.16
CA ILE A 38 -31.22 0.82 -20.57
C ILE A 38 -29.69 0.86 -20.78
N ALA A 39 -29.25 1.25 -21.98
CA ALA A 39 -27.81 1.39 -22.26
C ALA A 39 -27.17 2.44 -21.37
N ASN A 40 -27.83 3.58 -21.15
CA ASN A 40 -27.30 4.64 -20.27
C ASN A 40 -27.24 4.21 -18.79
N GLU A 41 -28.28 3.51 -18.30
CA GLU A 41 -28.26 2.96 -16.94
C GLU A 41 -27.13 1.95 -16.74
N MET A 42 -26.91 1.07 -17.71
CA MET A 42 -25.81 0.09 -17.65
C MET A 42 -24.45 0.79 -17.65
N ILE A 43 -24.23 1.78 -18.51
CA ILE A 43 -22.99 2.55 -18.57
C ILE A 43 -22.75 3.26 -17.24
N ALA A 44 -23.76 3.93 -16.69
CA ALA A 44 -23.65 4.62 -15.41
C ALA A 44 -23.32 3.65 -14.26
N LYS A 45 -23.92 2.47 -14.25
CA LYS A 45 -23.62 1.43 -13.26
C LYS A 45 -22.19 0.93 -13.39
N PHE A 46 -21.70 0.64 -14.59
CA PHE A 46 -20.31 0.23 -14.81
C PHE A 46 -19.34 1.29 -14.35
N GLN A 47 -19.58 2.55 -14.69
CA GLN A 47 -18.74 3.66 -14.25
C GLN A 47 -18.71 3.77 -12.73
N ALA A 48 -19.86 3.69 -12.07
CA ALA A 48 -19.94 3.73 -10.62
C ALA A 48 -19.20 2.55 -9.95
N ASP A 49 -19.31 1.35 -10.52
CA ASP A 49 -18.61 0.16 -10.01
C ASP A 49 -17.09 0.28 -10.21
N ASP A 50 -16.62 0.81 -11.33
CA ASP A 50 -15.19 1.04 -11.59
C ASP A 50 -14.63 2.14 -10.70
N ASP A 51 -15.34 3.24 -10.53
CA ASP A 51 -14.96 4.30 -9.60
C ASP A 51 -14.85 3.77 -8.17
N ALA A 52 -15.80 2.95 -7.72
CA ALA A 52 -15.78 2.33 -6.41
C ALA A 52 -14.60 1.35 -6.24
N ARG A 53 -14.19 0.66 -7.30
CA ARG A 53 -13.00 -0.22 -7.29
C ARG A 53 -11.73 0.58 -7.18
N ILE A 54 -11.60 1.65 -7.98
CA ILE A 54 -10.45 2.56 -7.94
C ILE A 54 -10.33 3.20 -6.56
N GLN A 55 -11.42 3.73 -6.02
CA GLN A 55 -11.42 4.34 -4.69
C GLN A 55 -10.98 3.36 -3.59
N ARG A 56 -11.45 2.12 -3.64
CA ARG A 56 -11.00 1.07 -2.69
C ARG A 56 -9.51 0.75 -2.84
N ALA A 57 -9.02 0.62 -4.09
CA ALA A 57 -7.62 0.35 -4.35
C ALA A 57 -6.73 1.50 -3.86
N MET A 58 -7.11 2.74 -4.14
CA MET A 58 -6.38 3.92 -3.66
C MET A 58 -6.41 4.03 -2.14
N GLY A 59 -7.56 3.76 -1.50
CA GLY A 59 -7.67 3.71 -0.04
C GLY A 59 -6.73 2.66 0.59
N ASP A 60 -6.55 1.48 -0.03
CA ASP A 60 -5.59 0.48 0.43
C ASP A 60 -4.14 0.98 0.31
N VAL A 61 -3.79 1.66 -0.79
CA VAL A 61 -2.46 2.24 -0.99
C VAL A 61 -2.15 3.29 0.07
N TYR A 62 -3.08 4.21 0.32
CA TYR A 62 -2.98 5.20 1.41
C TYR A 62 -2.83 4.53 2.77
N GLY A 63 -3.65 3.52 3.06
CA GLY A 63 -3.59 2.77 4.30
C GLY A 63 -2.26 2.05 4.53
N ARG A 64 -1.64 1.49 3.48
CA ARG A 64 -0.30 0.88 3.55
C ARG A 64 0.77 1.92 3.83
N MET A 65 0.71 3.07 3.15
CA MET A 65 1.66 4.16 3.37
C MET A 65 1.57 4.69 4.79
N SER A 66 0.37 5.00 5.27
CA SER A 66 0.12 5.47 6.63
C SER A 66 0.66 4.50 7.68
N LYS A 67 0.33 3.22 7.57
CA LYS A 67 0.81 2.17 8.49
C LYS A 67 2.33 2.07 8.52
N LEU A 68 2.98 2.18 7.36
CA LEU A 68 4.43 2.13 7.29
C LEU A 68 5.06 3.35 7.96
N ILE A 69 4.58 4.58 7.66
CA ILE A 69 5.13 5.81 8.21
C ILE A 69 4.91 5.85 9.72
N THR A 70 3.73 5.44 10.20
CA THR A 70 3.46 5.31 11.64
C THR A 70 4.44 4.33 12.29
N ARG A 71 4.66 3.16 11.68
CA ARG A 71 5.62 2.17 12.18
C ARG A 71 7.04 2.69 12.17
N LEU A 72 7.45 3.46 11.14
CA LEU A 72 8.76 4.13 11.11
C LEU A 72 8.90 5.11 12.26
N SER A 73 7.94 6.02 12.45
CA SER A 73 7.92 6.97 13.55
C SER A 73 8.03 6.26 14.91
N ASP A 74 7.20 5.24 15.14
CA ASP A 74 7.20 4.45 16.36
C ASP A 74 8.54 3.75 16.64
N GLN A 75 9.18 3.19 15.61
CA GLN A 75 10.46 2.49 15.77
C GLN A 75 11.66 3.43 15.90
N LEU A 76 11.50 4.69 15.52
CA LEU A 76 12.51 5.73 15.70
C LEU A 76 12.48 6.34 17.12
N GLU A 77 11.56 5.93 17.99
CA GLU A 77 11.61 6.30 19.42
C GLU A 77 12.92 5.86 20.08
N PRO A 78 13.46 6.62 21.06
CA PRO A 78 14.81 6.42 21.61
C PRO A 78 15.08 5.00 22.09
N ASP A 79 14.11 4.37 22.75
CA ASP A 79 14.29 3.06 23.41
C ASP A 79 13.99 1.87 22.47
N LYS A 80 13.69 2.11 21.20
CA LYS A 80 13.31 1.05 20.26
C LYS A 80 14.45 0.67 19.33
N LYS A 81 14.51 -0.61 18.98
CA LYS A 81 15.52 -1.13 18.05
C LYS A 81 15.08 -0.95 16.61
N VAL A 82 15.85 -0.21 15.83
CA VAL A 82 15.64 -0.04 14.40
C VAL A 82 16.33 -1.18 13.65
N TYR A 83 15.58 -1.85 12.78
CA TYR A 83 16.06 -2.95 11.93
C TYR A 83 16.23 -2.48 10.49
N ASN A 84 17.21 -3.03 9.78
CA ASN A 84 17.45 -2.73 8.36
C ASN A 84 16.21 -2.99 7.50
N SER A 85 15.50 -4.09 7.78
CA SER A 85 14.28 -4.46 7.05
C SER A 85 13.17 -3.41 7.11
N LEU A 86 13.16 -2.56 8.14
CA LEU A 86 12.20 -1.46 8.23
C LEU A 86 12.54 -0.34 7.23
N ILE A 87 13.82 0.00 7.13
CA ILE A 87 14.30 1.03 6.19
C ILE A 87 14.19 0.54 4.74
N GLU A 88 14.57 -0.70 4.49
CA GLU A 88 14.42 -1.34 3.19
C GLU A 88 12.95 -1.43 2.76
N GLY A 89 12.06 -1.86 3.66
CA GLY A 89 10.63 -1.91 3.40
C GLY A 89 10.01 -0.54 3.10
N ALA A 90 10.54 0.54 3.70
CA ALA A 90 10.12 1.90 3.38
C ALA A 90 10.51 2.30 1.94
N ARG A 91 11.72 1.95 1.52
CA ARG A 91 12.20 2.21 0.15
C ARG A 91 11.41 1.39 -0.88
N GLU A 92 11.23 0.10 -0.63
CA GLU A 92 10.44 -0.78 -1.50
C GLU A 92 9.00 -0.29 -1.65
N LEU A 93 8.37 0.17 -0.56
CA LEU A 93 7.03 0.72 -0.66
C LEU A 93 7.00 1.99 -1.51
N CYS A 94 7.98 2.90 -1.35
CA CYS A 94 8.07 4.09 -2.21
C CYS A 94 8.16 3.73 -3.69
N ASP A 95 8.94 2.71 -4.04
CA ASP A 95 9.09 2.25 -5.42
C ASP A 95 7.78 1.63 -5.94
N ASN A 96 7.11 0.84 -5.13
CA ASN A 96 5.86 0.17 -5.49
C ASN A 96 4.68 1.17 -5.64
N ILE A 97 4.61 2.19 -4.80
CA ILE A 97 3.52 3.19 -4.85
C ILE A 97 3.48 3.92 -6.18
N LYS A 98 4.61 4.13 -6.83
CA LYS A 98 4.63 4.75 -8.16
C LYS A 98 3.77 4.00 -9.17
N SER A 99 3.76 2.67 -9.12
CA SER A 99 2.92 1.83 -9.98
C SER A 99 1.50 1.61 -9.45
N MET A 100 1.29 1.79 -8.15
CA MET A 100 0.00 1.62 -7.48
C MET A 100 -0.86 2.89 -7.50
N ASN A 101 -0.30 4.05 -7.83
CA ASN A 101 -1.03 5.32 -7.94
C ASN A 101 -1.84 5.34 -9.24
N LEU A 102 -2.94 4.61 -9.27
CA LEU A 102 -3.77 4.40 -10.46
C LEU A 102 -4.43 5.67 -10.97
N THR A 103 -4.72 6.61 -10.07
CA THR A 103 -5.39 7.86 -10.39
C THR A 103 -4.43 9.00 -10.71
N GLY A 104 -3.12 8.78 -10.54
CA GLY A 104 -2.13 9.85 -10.63
C GLY A 104 -2.30 10.90 -9.53
N ASP A 105 -2.76 10.49 -8.35
CA ASP A 105 -3.03 11.37 -7.22
C ASP A 105 -1.76 12.14 -6.82
N PRO A 106 -1.75 13.48 -6.93
CA PRO A 106 -0.58 14.30 -6.65
C PRO A 106 -0.23 14.36 -5.17
N GLN A 107 -1.20 14.18 -4.28
CA GLN A 107 -0.97 14.16 -2.84
C GLN A 107 -0.20 12.90 -2.46
N LEU A 108 -0.63 11.74 -2.94
CA LEU A 108 0.05 10.46 -2.72
C LEU A 108 1.48 10.49 -3.29
N GLU A 109 1.65 11.05 -4.49
CA GLU A 109 2.97 11.20 -5.12
C GLU A 109 3.88 12.15 -4.32
N GLY A 110 3.35 13.26 -3.83
CA GLY A 110 4.09 14.20 -2.98
C GLY A 110 4.60 13.52 -1.70
N ILE A 111 3.75 12.77 -1.01
CA ILE A 111 4.11 12.04 0.21
C ILE A 111 5.17 10.97 -0.09
N ARG A 112 5.00 10.23 -1.20
CA ARG A 112 5.98 9.24 -1.66
C ARG A 112 7.36 9.87 -1.87
N GLN A 113 7.41 11.03 -2.54
CA GLN A 113 8.67 11.72 -2.81
C GLN A 113 9.33 12.25 -1.52
N GLU A 114 8.55 12.79 -0.60
CA GLU A 114 9.05 13.23 0.70
C GLU A 114 9.61 12.07 1.51
N LEU A 115 8.91 10.94 1.56
CA LEU A 115 9.38 9.73 2.24
C LEU A 115 10.66 9.18 1.58
N GLN A 116 10.68 9.11 0.26
CA GLN A 116 11.88 8.69 -0.48
C GLN A 116 13.07 9.57 -0.17
N LYS A 117 12.88 10.90 -0.13
CA LYS A 117 13.91 11.86 0.24
C LYS A 117 14.37 11.70 1.70
N ALA A 118 13.43 11.49 2.62
CA ALA A 118 13.74 11.27 4.03
C ALA A 118 14.52 9.98 4.26
N MET A 119 14.30 8.95 3.45
CA MET A 119 14.98 7.64 3.54
C MET A 119 16.25 7.55 2.68
N LEU A 120 16.59 8.61 1.92
CA LEU A 120 17.78 8.61 1.08
C LEU A 120 19.06 8.59 1.96
N GLY A 121 19.87 7.57 1.76
CA GLY A 121 21.14 7.41 2.51
C GLY A 121 20.97 7.04 3.99
N VAL A 122 19.75 6.80 4.46
CA VAL A 122 19.50 6.39 5.84
C VAL A 122 19.92 4.93 6.03
N ASP A 123 20.76 4.67 7.03
CA ASP A 123 21.16 3.34 7.45
C ASP A 123 20.71 3.07 8.89
N ALA A 124 20.23 1.87 9.15
CA ALA A 124 19.78 1.49 10.49
C ALA A 124 20.98 1.39 11.47
N VAL A 125 22.21 1.19 10.99
CA VAL A 125 23.42 1.20 11.84
C VAL A 125 23.67 2.61 12.35
N ASP A 126 23.61 3.61 11.47
CA ASP A 126 23.81 5.02 11.82
C ASP A 126 22.73 5.51 12.81
N ILE A 127 21.46 5.14 12.54
CA ILE A 127 20.36 5.45 13.49
C ILE A 127 20.59 4.85 14.87
N ARG A 128 21.21 3.67 14.97
CA ARG A 128 21.48 3.02 16.27
C ARG A 128 22.67 3.60 16.99
N SER A 129 23.62 4.20 16.28
CA SER A 129 24.87 4.72 16.83
C SER A 129 24.84 6.23 17.12
N ASP A 130 23.90 6.97 16.55
CA ASP A 130 23.79 8.42 16.67
C ASP A 130 22.36 8.84 17.02
N ASP A 131 22.12 9.24 18.26
CA ASP A 131 20.83 9.69 18.76
C ASP A 131 20.38 11.02 18.12
N ALA A 132 21.30 11.90 17.77
CA ALA A 132 20.98 13.16 17.10
C ALA A 132 20.51 12.90 15.67
N TYR A 133 21.18 12.00 14.97
CA TYR A 133 20.77 11.57 13.63
C TYR A 133 19.40 10.84 13.66
N ARG A 134 19.21 9.96 14.64
CA ARG A 134 17.92 9.28 14.87
C ARG A 134 16.78 10.27 15.03
N LYS A 135 16.98 11.31 15.87
CA LYS A 135 15.99 12.35 16.11
C LYS A 135 15.69 13.17 14.85
N ASP A 136 16.71 13.48 14.03
CA ASP A 136 16.53 14.19 12.76
C ASP A 136 15.67 13.37 11.78
N VAL A 137 16.00 12.08 11.62
CA VAL A 137 15.20 11.16 10.76
C VAL A 137 13.78 11.05 11.28
N LYS A 138 13.59 10.89 12.61
CA LYS A 138 12.27 10.84 13.23
C LYS A 138 11.45 12.10 12.94
N THR A 139 12.03 13.27 13.10
CA THR A 139 11.35 14.55 12.84
C THR A 139 10.85 14.62 11.41
N LYS A 140 11.67 14.22 10.43
CA LYS A 140 11.28 14.16 9.02
C LYS A 140 10.11 13.20 8.76
N VAL A 141 10.12 12.05 9.42
CA VAL A 141 9.04 11.06 9.32
C VAL A 141 7.74 11.56 9.96
N ASP A 142 7.83 12.19 11.13
CA ASP A 142 6.68 12.76 11.83
C ASP A 142 6.06 13.93 11.06
N ASP A 143 6.86 14.77 10.42
CA ASP A 143 6.39 15.85 9.54
C ASP A 143 5.61 15.29 8.35
N ILE A 144 6.07 14.18 7.78
CA ILE A 144 5.33 13.50 6.70
C ILE A 144 4.02 12.94 7.26
N LEU A 145 4.06 12.26 8.39
CA LEU A 145 2.86 11.68 9.02
C LEU A 145 1.80 12.74 9.33
N GLY A 146 2.22 13.93 9.78
CA GLY A 146 1.33 15.06 10.04
C GLY A 146 0.60 15.61 8.80
N LYS A 147 1.11 15.32 7.60
CA LYS A 147 0.47 15.71 6.33
C LYS A 147 -0.60 14.71 5.87
N PHE A 148 -0.63 13.51 6.45
CA PHE A 148 -1.70 12.54 6.27
C PHE A 148 -2.90 12.92 7.13
N ASN A 149 -3.76 13.79 6.64
CA ASN A 149 -5.10 13.99 7.19
C ASN A 149 -6.03 12.95 6.53
N PHE A 150 -6.27 11.85 7.22
CA PHE A 150 -7.31 10.88 6.87
C PHE A 150 -8.60 11.19 7.60
#